data_406be1ce6ebd23557a4d9df60cc9bfcc
#
_entry.id   406be1ce6ebd23557a4d9df60cc9bfcc
#
_cell.length_a   1.000
_cell.length_b   1.000
_cell.length_c   1.000
_cell.angle_alpha   90.00
_cell.angle_beta   90.00
_cell.angle_gamma   90.00
#
_symmetry.space_group_name_H-M   'P 1'
#
loop_
_entity.id
_entity.type
_entity.pdbx_description
1 polymer ?
#
loop_
_entity_poly.entity_id
_entity_poly.type
_entity_poly.pdbx_seq_one_letter_code
_entity_poly.pdbx_strand_id
1 'polypeptide(L)'
;TDAERGRIINDLQVQIRTVSLLIAFAALVMAVVYSSVVLQRLNDLANSMRIVAGGDYKHRLAISGTDELSELGREFNTLTERLYDTEHQRRRFVSDASHELKTPLASIRLLSDSIVQNENMDAETVREFVTDIGNEAERLQRTTEKLLDLSRFDDDIQVVPEPVDVKQVAVDAMVLLRPLAKEHDVKLRCELEDGCVVMATVDDMFHIIFNLVENAIKYNVPNGSVTLSLKGTDDSVQFTVADTGIGIPEEETYNIFSRFYRVDKARSREAGGSGLGLSIVHDAVKAHGGSIAVGQNKPQGSRFIVTFPRPTSEETGI
;
A
#
# COMPACT_ATOMS: atom_id res chain seq x y z
N THR A 1 -1.90 -11.84 -91.00
CA THR A 1 -1.20 -10.67 -91.60
C THR A 1 -0.72 -9.75 -90.51
N ASP A 2 0.32 -8.96 -90.75
CA ASP A 2 0.92 -8.05 -89.74
C ASP A 2 -0.11 -7.03 -89.10
N ALA A 3 -1.13 -6.65 -89.89
CA ALA A 3 -2.21 -5.78 -89.46
C ALA A 3 -3.13 -6.41 -88.38
N GLU A 4 -3.34 -7.72 -88.39
CA GLU A 4 -4.14 -8.43 -87.38
C GLU A 4 -3.35 -8.62 -86.11
N ARG A 5 -2.04 -8.86 -86.17
CA ARG A 5 -1.17 -8.88 -84.96
C ARG A 5 -1.11 -7.53 -84.27
N GLY A 6 -1.04 -6.41 -85.07
CA GLY A 6 -1.08 -5.06 -84.54
C GLY A 6 -2.37 -4.74 -83.78
N ARG A 7 -3.53 -5.16 -84.29
CA ARG A 7 -4.82 -4.98 -83.59
C ARG A 7 -4.90 -5.77 -82.27
N ILE A 8 -4.50 -7.07 -82.32
CA ILE A 8 -4.48 -7.92 -81.12
C ILE A 8 -3.55 -7.36 -80.03
N ILE A 9 -2.39 -6.84 -80.40
CA ILE A 9 -1.46 -6.21 -79.46
C ILE A 9 -2.06 -4.93 -78.86
N ASN A 10 -2.69 -4.10 -79.66
CA ASN A 10 -3.35 -2.88 -79.19
C ASN A 10 -4.53 -3.17 -78.26
N ASP A 11 -5.38 -4.13 -78.61
CA ASP A 11 -6.50 -4.57 -77.75
C ASP A 11 -6.01 -5.15 -76.41
N LEU A 12 -4.96 -5.98 -76.43
CA LEU A 12 -4.32 -6.46 -75.22
C LEU A 12 -3.72 -5.33 -74.34
N GLN A 13 -3.07 -4.32 -74.95
CA GLN A 13 -2.56 -3.16 -74.25
C GLN A 13 -3.65 -2.34 -73.60
N VAL A 14 -4.78 -2.13 -74.31
CA VAL A 14 -5.95 -1.41 -73.74
C VAL A 14 -6.56 -2.19 -72.59
N GLN A 15 -6.73 -3.51 -72.73
CA GLN A 15 -7.24 -4.36 -71.63
C GLN A 15 -6.32 -4.33 -70.43
N ILE A 16 -5.00 -4.47 -70.58
CA ILE A 16 -4.04 -4.39 -69.48
C ILE A 16 -4.09 -3.04 -68.81
N ARG A 17 -4.16 -1.95 -69.54
CA ARG A 17 -4.29 -0.57 -68.96
C ARG A 17 -5.57 -0.41 -68.15
N THR A 18 -6.72 -0.87 -68.65
CA THR A 18 -7.99 -0.77 -67.94
C THR A 18 -8.00 -1.58 -66.65
N VAL A 19 -7.49 -2.81 -66.72
CA VAL A 19 -7.37 -3.67 -65.50
C VAL A 19 -6.40 -3.07 -64.48
N SER A 20 -5.25 -2.53 -64.95
CA SER A 20 -4.29 -1.87 -64.05
C SER A 20 -4.89 -0.62 -63.37
N LEU A 21 -5.66 0.19 -64.12
CA LEU A 21 -6.35 1.36 -63.56
C LEU A 21 -7.42 0.97 -62.49
N LEU A 22 -8.17 -0.12 -62.76
CA LEU A 22 -9.17 -0.63 -61.82
C LEU A 22 -8.52 -1.12 -60.52
N ILE A 23 -7.40 -1.85 -60.61
CA ILE A 23 -6.63 -2.32 -59.46
C ILE A 23 -6.06 -1.12 -58.69
N ALA A 24 -5.47 -0.15 -59.36
CA ALA A 24 -4.93 1.05 -58.75
C ALA A 24 -6.03 1.88 -58.02
N PHE A 25 -7.19 1.99 -58.62
CA PHE A 25 -8.33 2.65 -57.99
C PHE A 25 -8.84 1.89 -56.75
N ALA A 26 -8.99 0.59 -56.86
CA ALA A 26 -9.38 -0.26 -55.72
C ALA A 26 -8.37 -0.20 -54.57
N ALA A 27 -7.08 -0.20 -54.89
CA ALA A 27 -6.00 -0.08 -53.89
C ALA A 27 -6.04 1.29 -53.20
N LEU A 28 -6.29 2.38 -53.95
CA LEU A 28 -6.43 3.73 -53.44
C LEU A 28 -7.62 3.83 -52.44
N VAL A 29 -8.79 3.31 -52.86
CA VAL A 29 -9.99 3.30 -51.98
C VAL A 29 -9.71 2.52 -50.69
N MET A 30 -9.09 1.35 -50.80
CA MET A 30 -8.72 0.54 -49.65
C MET A 30 -7.74 1.25 -48.74
N ALA A 31 -6.74 1.94 -49.25
CA ALA A 31 -5.77 2.71 -48.50
C ALA A 31 -6.44 3.89 -47.76
N VAL A 32 -7.38 4.60 -48.38
CA VAL A 32 -8.14 5.69 -47.75
C VAL A 32 -9.02 5.14 -46.61
N VAL A 33 -9.75 4.05 -46.85
CA VAL A 33 -10.59 3.40 -45.81
C VAL A 33 -9.74 2.93 -44.62
N TYR A 34 -8.65 2.23 -44.90
CA TYR A 34 -7.74 1.77 -43.86
C TYR A 34 -7.14 2.92 -43.05
N SER A 35 -6.64 3.95 -43.73
CA SER A 35 -6.10 5.16 -43.09
C SER A 35 -7.14 5.85 -42.18
N SER A 36 -8.39 5.96 -42.64
CA SER A 36 -9.46 6.60 -41.86
C SER A 36 -9.77 5.80 -40.58
N VAL A 37 -9.79 4.48 -40.63
CA VAL A 37 -10.02 3.61 -39.46
C VAL A 37 -8.89 3.74 -38.44
N VAL A 38 -7.64 3.73 -38.91
CA VAL A 38 -6.46 3.89 -38.02
C VAL A 38 -6.45 5.27 -37.38
N LEU A 39 -6.70 6.33 -38.15
CA LEU A 39 -6.75 7.70 -37.62
C LEU A 39 -7.88 7.89 -36.61
N GLN A 40 -9.03 7.28 -36.83
CA GLN A 40 -10.14 7.33 -35.88
C GLN A 40 -9.76 6.70 -34.54
N ARG A 41 -9.17 5.48 -34.54
CA ARG A 41 -8.71 4.79 -33.32
C ARG A 41 -7.65 5.60 -32.55
N LEU A 42 -6.70 6.22 -33.28
CA LEU A 42 -5.70 7.10 -32.64
C LEU A 42 -6.35 8.34 -32.01
N ASN A 43 -7.35 8.90 -32.66
CA ASN A 43 -8.08 10.06 -32.13
C ASN A 43 -8.90 9.69 -30.88
N ASP A 44 -9.51 8.50 -30.86
CA ASP A 44 -10.23 7.98 -29.70
C ASP A 44 -9.29 7.75 -28.51
N LEU A 45 -8.09 7.18 -28.75
CA LEU A 45 -7.05 7.05 -27.74
C LEU A 45 -6.60 8.43 -27.22
N ALA A 46 -6.30 9.37 -28.11
CA ALA A 46 -5.88 10.73 -27.72
C ALA A 46 -6.97 11.48 -26.90
N ASN A 47 -8.23 11.30 -27.27
CA ASN A 47 -9.35 11.86 -26.50
C ASN A 47 -9.49 11.21 -25.13
N SER A 48 -9.37 9.88 -25.06
CA SER A 48 -9.39 9.15 -23.77
C SER A 48 -8.26 9.59 -22.86
N MET A 49 -7.05 9.81 -23.38
CA MET A 49 -5.92 10.36 -22.63
C MET A 49 -6.24 11.76 -22.08
N ARG A 50 -6.90 12.64 -22.85
CA ARG A 50 -7.29 13.99 -22.37
C ARG A 50 -8.33 13.90 -21.25
N ILE A 51 -9.31 12.99 -21.36
CA ILE A 51 -10.33 12.78 -20.33
C ILE A 51 -9.68 12.33 -19.02
N VAL A 52 -8.77 11.36 -19.10
CA VAL A 52 -8.03 10.86 -17.93
C VAL A 52 -7.11 11.93 -17.35
N ALA A 53 -6.40 12.69 -18.20
CA ALA A 53 -5.58 13.83 -17.76
C ALA A 53 -6.42 14.94 -17.09
N GLY A 54 -7.71 15.07 -17.43
CA GLY A 54 -8.67 15.94 -16.77
C GLY A 54 -9.18 15.42 -15.42
N GLY A 55 -8.73 14.24 -14.97
CA GLY A 55 -9.05 13.67 -13.65
C GLY A 55 -10.16 12.62 -13.65
N ASP A 56 -10.74 12.29 -14.80
CA ASP A 56 -11.70 11.17 -14.88
C ASP A 56 -10.97 9.83 -15.08
N TYR A 57 -10.43 9.31 -14.00
CA TYR A 57 -9.73 8.02 -13.98
C TYR A 57 -10.66 6.80 -14.11
N LYS A 58 -11.99 7.00 -14.16
CA LYS A 58 -12.95 5.91 -14.43
C LYS A 58 -13.14 5.64 -15.91
N HIS A 59 -12.73 6.57 -16.76
CA HIS A 59 -12.85 6.42 -18.21
C HIS A 59 -12.04 5.22 -18.70
N ARG A 60 -12.63 4.43 -19.61
CA ARG A 60 -11.97 3.29 -20.25
C ARG A 60 -12.12 3.41 -21.75
N LEU A 61 -11.03 3.12 -22.46
CA LEU A 61 -11.03 3.04 -23.91
C LEU A 61 -11.70 1.73 -24.34
N ALA A 62 -12.66 1.81 -25.27
CA ALA A 62 -13.23 0.64 -25.91
C ALA A 62 -12.19 0.02 -26.87
N ILE A 63 -11.77 -1.22 -26.59
CA ILE A 63 -10.73 -1.89 -27.38
C ILE A 63 -11.38 -2.83 -28.37
N SER A 64 -11.01 -2.68 -29.65
CA SER A 64 -11.47 -3.56 -30.74
C SER A 64 -10.30 -3.98 -31.59
N GLY A 65 -10.14 -5.30 -31.81
CA GLY A 65 -9.08 -5.88 -32.62
C GLY A 65 -7.96 -6.56 -31.82
N THR A 66 -6.95 -7.03 -32.55
CA THR A 66 -5.79 -7.79 -32.02
C THR A 66 -4.45 -7.23 -32.52
N ASP A 67 -4.48 -6.00 -33.03
CA ASP A 67 -3.32 -5.27 -33.54
C ASP A 67 -2.57 -4.51 -32.42
N GLU A 68 -1.47 -3.86 -32.77
CA GLU A 68 -0.62 -3.09 -31.87
C GLU A 68 -1.38 -1.91 -31.22
N LEU A 69 -2.37 -1.34 -31.92
CA LEU A 69 -3.23 -0.29 -31.34
C LEU A 69 -4.14 -0.83 -30.24
N SER A 70 -4.60 -2.06 -30.41
CA SER A 70 -5.42 -2.72 -29.38
C SER A 70 -4.57 -3.09 -28.15
N GLU A 71 -3.30 -3.46 -28.34
CA GLU A 71 -2.36 -3.67 -27.26
C GLU A 71 -2.10 -2.38 -26.47
N LEU A 72 -1.81 -1.27 -27.19
CA LEU A 72 -1.64 0.05 -26.57
C LEU A 72 -2.89 0.49 -25.81
N GLY A 73 -4.08 0.21 -26.33
CA GLY A 73 -5.35 0.46 -25.63
C GLY A 73 -5.49 -0.34 -24.34
N ARG A 74 -5.04 -1.59 -24.30
CA ARG A 74 -5.03 -2.42 -23.08
C ARG A 74 -4.08 -1.85 -22.03
N GLU A 75 -2.86 -1.49 -22.43
CA GLU A 75 -1.89 -0.87 -21.53
C GLU A 75 -2.39 0.47 -20.98
N PHE A 76 -3.01 1.29 -21.83
CA PHE A 76 -3.67 2.53 -21.39
C PHE A 76 -4.75 2.26 -20.33
N ASN A 77 -5.63 1.27 -20.54
CA ASN A 77 -6.67 0.93 -19.56
C ASN A 77 -6.07 0.41 -18.24
N THR A 78 -5.02 -0.40 -18.30
CA THR A 78 -4.29 -0.90 -17.12
C THR A 78 -3.67 0.25 -16.33
N LEU A 79 -3.06 1.20 -17.02
CA LEU A 79 -2.45 2.40 -16.41
C LEU A 79 -3.51 3.29 -15.76
N THR A 80 -4.64 3.48 -16.45
CA THR A 80 -5.78 4.25 -15.93
C THR A 80 -6.40 3.60 -14.70
N GLU A 81 -6.46 2.27 -14.65
CA GLU A 81 -6.92 1.52 -13.47
C GLU A 81 -6.02 1.74 -12.27
N ARG A 82 -4.70 1.62 -12.47
CA ARG A 82 -3.72 1.91 -11.41
C ARG A 82 -3.83 3.36 -10.90
N LEU A 83 -3.99 4.32 -11.80
CA LEU A 83 -4.21 5.73 -11.42
C LEU A 83 -5.50 5.91 -10.62
N TYR A 84 -6.58 5.26 -11.02
CA TYR A 84 -7.85 5.29 -10.29
C TYR A 84 -7.69 4.74 -8.87
N ASP A 85 -7.05 3.58 -8.72
CA ASP A 85 -6.83 2.94 -7.42
C ASP A 85 -5.95 3.81 -6.52
N THR A 86 -4.86 4.35 -7.04
CA THR A 86 -3.95 5.24 -6.30
C THR A 86 -4.67 6.50 -5.83
N GLU A 87 -5.41 7.19 -6.72
CA GLU A 87 -6.14 8.41 -6.35
C GLU A 87 -7.27 8.11 -5.36
N HIS A 88 -7.95 6.97 -5.51
CA HIS A 88 -8.99 6.55 -4.60
C HIS A 88 -8.44 6.22 -3.20
N GLN A 89 -7.29 5.55 -3.13
CA GLN A 89 -6.58 5.29 -1.87
C GLN A 89 -6.13 6.60 -1.22
N ARG A 90 -5.57 7.54 -2.00
CA ARG A 90 -5.17 8.86 -1.50
C ARG A 90 -6.34 9.65 -0.92
N ARG A 91 -7.49 9.68 -1.61
CA ARG A 91 -8.70 10.35 -1.11
C ARG A 91 -9.25 9.72 0.16
N ARG A 92 -9.26 8.39 0.23
CA ARG A 92 -9.63 7.68 1.47
C ARG A 92 -8.70 8.04 2.60
N PHE A 93 -7.40 7.99 2.37
CA PHE A 93 -6.39 8.36 3.38
C PHE A 93 -6.63 9.76 3.95
N VAL A 94 -6.82 10.78 3.10
CA VAL A 94 -7.11 12.15 3.57
C VAL A 94 -8.42 12.24 4.35
N SER A 95 -9.46 11.56 3.89
CA SER A 95 -10.75 11.50 4.59
C SER A 95 -10.64 10.87 5.97
N ASP A 96 -10.00 9.69 6.03
CA ASP A 96 -9.88 8.91 7.27
C ASP A 96 -8.96 9.61 8.27
N ALA A 97 -7.83 10.19 7.80
CA ALA A 97 -6.96 11.03 8.62
C ALA A 97 -7.72 12.22 9.22
N SER A 98 -8.55 12.91 8.40
CA SER A 98 -9.38 14.02 8.87
C SER A 98 -10.37 13.58 9.96
N HIS A 99 -10.98 12.42 9.81
CA HIS A 99 -11.90 11.86 10.80
C HIS A 99 -11.19 11.46 12.09
N GLU A 100 -10.03 10.80 12.01
CA GLU A 100 -9.27 10.36 13.20
C GLU A 100 -8.64 11.55 13.96
N LEU A 101 -8.36 12.66 13.30
CA LEU A 101 -7.92 13.90 13.95
C LEU A 101 -9.08 14.71 14.55
N LYS A 102 -10.26 14.72 13.89
CA LYS A 102 -11.41 15.52 14.34
C LYS A 102 -12.01 15.00 15.64
N THR A 103 -12.00 13.70 15.87
CA THR A 103 -12.61 13.07 17.05
C THR A 103 -11.92 13.49 18.35
N PRO A 104 -10.59 13.31 18.55
CA PRO A 104 -9.91 13.76 19.76
C PRO A 104 -9.98 15.28 19.94
N LEU A 105 -9.91 16.05 18.85
CA LEU A 105 -10.03 17.50 18.92
C LEU A 105 -11.42 17.96 19.42
N ALA A 106 -12.48 17.27 18.97
CA ALA A 106 -13.84 17.54 19.45
C ALA A 106 -14.01 17.18 20.93
N SER A 107 -13.38 16.08 21.39
CA SER A 107 -13.38 15.68 22.81
C SER A 107 -12.65 16.72 23.68
N ILE A 108 -11.44 17.14 23.29
CA ILE A 108 -10.69 18.19 23.97
C ILE A 108 -11.54 19.47 24.09
N ARG A 109 -12.16 19.90 22.99
CA ARG A 109 -13.00 21.09 22.98
C ARG A 109 -14.20 20.96 23.91
N LEU A 110 -14.91 19.82 23.88
CA LEU A 110 -16.06 19.58 24.74
C LEU A 110 -15.71 19.62 26.22
N LEU A 111 -14.62 18.96 26.62
CA LEU A 111 -14.13 18.98 28.01
C LEU A 111 -13.71 20.39 28.45
N SER A 112 -12.99 21.10 27.57
CA SER A 112 -12.59 22.50 27.83
C SER A 112 -13.80 23.44 27.99
N ASP A 113 -14.77 23.33 27.04
CA ASP A 113 -16.01 24.14 27.11
C ASP A 113 -16.80 23.82 28.39
N SER A 114 -16.84 22.55 28.83
CA SER A 114 -17.50 22.13 30.06
C SER A 114 -16.86 22.74 31.31
N ILE A 115 -15.51 22.82 31.38
CA ILE A 115 -14.79 23.45 32.47
C ILE A 115 -15.10 24.96 32.50
N VAL A 116 -15.07 25.64 31.35
CA VAL A 116 -15.27 27.10 31.26
C VAL A 116 -16.71 27.48 31.55
N GLN A 117 -17.70 26.68 31.19
CA GLN A 117 -19.13 27.01 31.36
C GLN A 117 -19.65 26.69 32.77
N ASN A 118 -18.97 25.88 33.56
CA ASN A 118 -19.42 25.46 34.88
C ASN A 118 -18.55 26.05 35.99
N GLU A 119 -18.86 27.27 36.42
CA GLU A 119 -18.14 28.00 37.48
C GLU A 119 -18.14 27.27 38.83
N ASN A 120 -19.09 26.34 39.06
CA ASN A 120 -19.23 25.59 40.32
C ASN A 120 -18.71 24.16 40.23
N MET A 121 -17.91 23.84 39.22
CA MET A 121 -17.32 22.50 39.09
C MET A 121 -16.31 22.26 40.22
N ASP A 122 -16.39 21.11 40.85
CA ASP A 122 -15.46 20.74 41.93
C ASP A 122 -14.05 20.50 41.38
N ALA A 123 -13.04 20.68 42.22
CA ALA A 123 -11.64 20.60 41.82
C ALA A 123 -11.22 19.19 41.39
N GLU A 124 -11.93 18.14 41.81
CA GLU A 124 -11.64 16.75 41.43
C GLU A 124 -12.11 16.48 39.98
N THR A 125 -13.33 16.90 39.65
CA THR A 125 -13.87 16.82 38.27
C THR A 125 -13.05 17.68 37.30
N VAL A 126 -12.60 18.90 37.70
CA VAL A 126 -11.71 19.72 36.86
C VAL A 126 -10.41 18.99 36.60
N ARG A 127 -9.82 18.33 37.60
CA ARG A 127 -8.57 17.59 37.43
C ARG A 127 -8.75 16.37 36.50
N GLU A 128 -9.87 15.66 36.63
CA GLU A 128 -10.23 14.55 35.74
C GLU A 128 -10.33 15.03 34.29
N PHE A 129 -11.10 16.11 34.03
CA PHE A 129 -11.24 16.66 32.67
C PHE A 129 -9.91 17.16 32.09
N VAL A 130 -9.06 17.79 32.89
CA VAL A 130 -7.71 18.22 32.45
C VAL A 130 -6.83 17.01 32.13
N THR A 131 -6.94 15.92 32.89
CA THR A 131 -6.22 14.66 32.60
C THR A 131 -6.69 14.04 31.30
N ASP A 132 -8.01 14.02 31.06
CA ASP A 132 -8.58 13.50 29.82
C ASP A 132 -8.20 14.35 28.60
N ILE A 133 -8.14 15.68 28.74
CA ILE A 133 -7.62 16.58 27.70
C ILE A 133 -6.15 16.23 27.39
N GLY A 134 -5.34 15.98 28.42
CA GLY A 134 -3.94 15.55 28.26
C GLY A 134 -3.82 14.24 27.49
N ASN A 135 -4.61 13.24 27.87
CA ASN A 135 -4.65 11.93 27.21
C ASN A 135 -5.04 12.02 25.72
N GLU A 136 -6.06 12.85 25.40
CA GLU A 136 -6.48 13.05 24.01
C GLU A 136 -5.44 13.87 23.19
N ALA A 137 -4.74 14.80 23.81
CA ALA A 137 -3.65 15.53 23.17
C ALA A 137 -2.47 14.61 22.82
N GLU A 138 -2.07 13.72 23.74
CA GLU A 138 -1.05 12.70 23.47
C GLU A 138 -1.47 11.72 22.39
N ARG A 139 -2.75 11.35 22.35
CA ARG A 139 -3.31 10.50 21.31
C ARG A 139 -3.25 11.18 19.94
N LEU A 140 -3.57 12.50 19.89
CA LEU A 140 -3.49 13.30 18.67
C LEU A 140 -2.06 13.39 18.18
N GLN A 141 -1.10 13.63 19.07
CA GLN A 141 0.33 13.65 18.74
C GLN A 141 0.78 12.32 18.12
N ARG A 142 0.50 11.20 18.77
CA ARG A 142 0.85 9.85 18.24
C ARG A 142 0.20 9.58 16.87
N THR A 143 -1.01 10.07 16.65
CA THR A 143 -1.68 9.92 15.35
C THR A 143 -1.01 10.74 14.26
N THR A 144 -0.59 11.99 14.58
CA THR A 144 0.13 12.84 13.61
C THR A 144 1.51 12.30 13.29
N GLU A 145 2.25 11.77 14.26
CA GLU A 145 3.55 11.09 14.03
C GLU A 145 3.40 9.92 13.07
N LYS A 146 2.40 9.05 13.29
CA LYS A 146 2.11 7.92 12.38
C LYS A 146 1.70 8.35 10.96
N LEU A 147 1.01 9.49 10.83
CA LEU A 147 0.67 10.07 9.51
C LEU A 147 1.91 10.60 8.79
N LEU A 148 2.84 11.20 9.52
CA LEU A 148 4.13 11.66 8.97
C LEU A 148 5.00 10.49 8.52
N ASP A 149 5.04 9.40 9.29
CA ASP A 149 5.76 8.18 8.89
C ASP A 149 5.21 7.61 7.58
N LEU A 150 3.87 7.55 7.43
CA LEU A 150 3.26 7.10 6.17
C LEU A 150 3.57 8.02 4.99
N SER A 151 3.64 9.35 5.20
CA SER A 151 4.00 10.29 4.13
C SER A 151 5.43 10.12 3.65
N ARG A 152 6.36 9.67 4.52
CA ARG A 152 7.75 9.40 4.13
C ARG A 152 7.89 8.25 3.13
N PHE A 153 7.03 7.23 3.21
CA PHE A 153 7.02 6.10 2.28
C PHE A 153 6.33 6.42 0.95
N ASP A 154 5.47 7.44 0.89
CA ASP A 154 4.83 7.90 -0.35
C ASP A 154 5.73 8.85 -1.16
N ASP A 155 6.67 9.56 -0.50
CA ASP A 155 7.68 10.36 -1.17
C ASP A 155 8.89 9.46 -1.48
N ASP A 156 9.40 9.47 -2.74
CA ASP A 156 10.64 8.81 -3.19
C ASP A 156 11.90 9.41 -2.49
N ILE A 157 11.83 9.62 -1.19
CA ILE A 157 13.02 9.96 -0.40
C ILE A 157 13.89 8.72 -0.42
N GLN A 158 15.01 8.79 -1.14
CA GLN A 158 16.00 7.72 -1.18
C GLN A 158 16.51 7.48 0.25
N VAL A 159 15.85 6.57 0.93
CA VAL A 159 16.33 6.03 2.18
C VAL A 159 17.58 5.23 1.84
N VAL A 160 18.73 5.66 2.33
CA VAL A 160 19.98 4.92 2.14
C VAL A 160 19.98 3.77 3.15
N PRO A 161 19.78 2.52 2.72
CA PRO A 161 19.81 1.39 3.63
C PRO A 161 21.23 1.16 4.13
N GLU A 162 21.35 0.81 5.40
CA GLU A 162 22.60 0.44 6.06
C GLU A 162 22.50 -0.98 6.63
N PRO A 163 23.63 -1.65 6.91
CA PRO A 163 23.59 -2.95 7.59
C PRO A 163 23.07 -2.81 9.01
N VAL A 164 21.90 -3.37 9.31
CA VAL A 164 21.24 -3.31 10.62
C VAL A 164 21.26 -4.69 11.27
N ASP A 165 21.79 -4.78 12.51
CA ASP A 165 21.64 -5.96 13.35
C ASP A 165 20.22 -6.00 13.95
N VAL A 166 19.38 -6.87 13.35
CA VAL A 166 17.98 -7.02 13.74
C VAL A 166 17.84 -7.47 15.21
N LYS A 167 18.80 -8.24 15.73
CA LYS A 167 18.79 -8.70 17.14
C LYS A 167 18.87 -7.54 18.10
N GLN A 168 19.77 -6.58 17.86
CA GLN A 168 19.93 -5.41 18.73
C GLN A 168 18.65 -4.58 18.76
N VAL A 169 18.09 -4.29 17.58
CA VAL A 169 16.83 -3.53 17.45
C VAL A 169 15.66 -4.24 18.12
N ALA A 170 15.60 -5.57 17.98
CA ALA A 170 14.57 -6.39 18.63
C ALA A 170 14.65 -6.31 20.16
N VAL A 171 15.86 -6.36 20.71
CA VAL A 171 16.07 -6.24 22.18
C VAL A 171 15.61 -4.87 22.67
N ASP A 172 15.97 -3.78 21.96
CA ASP A 172 15.62 -2.41 22.32
C ASP A 172 14.09 -2.20 22.30
N ALA A 173 13.43 -2.67 21.25
CA ALA A 173 11.96 -2.61 21.13
C ALA A 173 11.27 -3.39 22.27
N MET A 174 11.77 -4.60 22.59
CA MET A 174 11.20 -5.43 23.66
C MET A 174 11.40 -4.81 25.05
N VAL A 175 12.50 -4.11 25.28
CA VAL A 175 12.73 -3.39 26.55
C VAL A 175 11.71 -2.27 26.73
N LEU A 176 11.45 -1.48 25.68
CA LEU A 176 10.48 -0.39 25.72
C LEU A 176 9.03 -0.87 25.87
N LEU A 177 8.71 -2.06 25.38
CA LEU A 177 7.35 -2.63 25.47
C LEU A 177 7.07 -3.41 26.76
N ARG A 178 8.06 -3.65 27.63
CA ARG A 178 7.86 -4.33 28.93
C ARG A 178 6.81 -3.67 29.82
N PRO A 179 6.78 -2.32 30.00
CA PRO A 179 5.76 -1.69 30.84
C PRO A 179 4.34 -1.97 30.30
N LEU A 180 4.13 -1.83 28.98
CA LEU A 180 2.85 -2.10 28.32
C LEU A 180 2.44 -3.57 28.49
N ALA A 181 3.35 -4.50 28.32
CA ALA A 181 3.08 -5.92 28.51
C ALA A 181 2.69 -6.24 29.96
N LYS A 182 3.32 -5.59 30.95
CA LYS A 182 2.97 -5.73 32.35
C LYS A 182 1.57 -5.17 32.65
N GLU A 183 1.21 -4.03 32.09
CA GLU A 183 -0.11 -3.43 32.22
C GLU A 183 -1.22 -4.35 31.67
N HIS A 184 -0.96 -5.02 30.55
CA HIS A 184 -1.89 -5.96 29.90
C HIS A 184 -1.79 -7.41 30.42
N ASP A 185 -0.97 -7.68 31.43
CA ASP A 185 -0.70 -9.03 31.98
C ASP A 185 -0.27 -10.04 30.90
N VAL A 186 0.66 -9.62 30.02
CA VAL A 186 1.19 -10.40 28.90
C VAL A 186 2.67 -10.73 29.13
N LYS A 187 3.05 -12.00 28.90
CA LYS A 187 4.44 -12.47 29.02
C LYS A 187 5.19 -12.29 27.70
N LEU A 188 6.31 -11.56 27.72
CA LEU A 188 7.19 -11.40 26.58
C LEU A 188 8.30 -12.48 26.59
N ARG A 189 8.54 -13.09 25.43
CA ARG A 189 9.63 -14.07 25.19
C ARG A 189 10.42 -13.68 23.96
N CYS A 190 11.75 -13.90 24.01
CA CYS A 190 12.65 -13.66 22.89
C CYS A 190 13.45 -14.93 22.59
N GLU A 191 13.50 -15.29 21.30
CA GLU A 191 14.29 -16.39 20.74
C GLU A 191 15.08 -15.82 19.57
N LEU A 192 16.23 -15.18 19.85
CA LEU A 192 16.94 -14.33 18.88
C LEU A 192 18.30 -14.95 18.53
N GLU A 193 18.48 -15.34 17.27
CA GLU A 193 19.77 -15.79 16.72
C GLU A 193 20.71 -14.62 16.47
N ASP A 194 22.02 -14.86 16.58
CA ASP A 194 23.07 -13.87 16.27
C ASP A 194 23.32 -13.79 14.76
N GLY A 195 23.91 -12.67 14.31
CA GLY A 195 24.36 -12.50 12.93
C GLY A 195 23.23 -12.32 11.92
N CYS A 196 22.07 -11.92 12.39
CA CYS A 196 20.90 -11.59 11.53
C CYS A 196 20.96 -10.13 11.11
N VAL A 197 21.70 -9.85 10.02
CA VAL A 197 21.88 -8.50 9.46
C VAL A 197 21.03 -8.34 8.20
N VAL A 198 20.39 -7.18 8.04
CA VAL A 198 19.59 -6.80 6.86
C VAL A 198 19.98 -5.40 6.38
N MET A 199 19.73 -5.09 5.10
CA MET A 199 19.87 -3.74 4.57
C MET A 199 18.58 -2.96 4.79
N ALA A 200 18.58 -2.07 5.80
CA ALA A 200 17.42 -1.27 6.19
C ALA A 200 17.88 0.02 6.88
N THR A 201 16.94 0.82 7.40
CA THR A 201 17.27 1.80 8.43
C THR A 201 16.97 1.23 9.81
N VAL A 202 17.72 1.68 10.82
CA VAL A 202 17.48 1.30 12.22
C VAL A 202 16.07 1.72 12.64
N ASP A 203 15.63 2.92 12.24
CA ASP A 203 14.31 3.46 12.58
C ASP A 203 13.17 2.62 11.99
N ASP A 204 13.25 2.26 10.70
CA ASP A 204 12.18 1.45 10.07
C ASP A 204 12.15 0.05 10.67
N MET A 205 13.31 -0.57 10.91
CA MET A 205 13.37 -1.88 11.56
C MET A 205 12.79 -1.83 12.98
N PHE A 206 13.09 -0.76 13.73
CA PHE A 206 12.51 -0.53 15.04
C PHE A 206 10.97 -0.38 14.95
N HIS A 207 10.47 0.46 14.03
CA HIS A 207 9.03 0.67 13.83
C HIS A 207 8.30 -0.62 13.42
N ILE A 208 8.90 -1.46 12.57
CA ILE A 208 8.32 -2.76 12.19
C ILE A 208 8.16 -3.66 13.41
N ILE A 209 9.23 -3.88 14.16
CA ILE A 209 9.21 -4.77 15.32
C ILE A 209 8.31 -4.21 16.41
N PHE A 210 8.44 -2.92 16.73
CA PHE A 210 7.65 -2.25 17.74
C PHE A 210 6.15 -2.34 17.48
N ASN A 211 5.69 -1.98 16.26
CA ASN A 211 4.26 -2.03 15.92
C ASN A 211 3.70 -3.45 15.95
N LEU A 212 4.45 -4.47 15.51
CA LEU A 212 3.98 -5.84 15.54
C LEU A 212 3.87 -6.36 16.98
N VAL A 213 4.86 -6.10 17.83
CA VAL A 213 4.84 -6.53 19.24
C VAL A 213 3.82 -5.73 20.05
N GLU A 214 3.70 -4.42 19.82
CA GLU A 214 2.67 -3.57 20.44
C GLU A 214 1.27 -4.11 20.15
N ASN A 215 0.96 -4.42 18.89
CA ASN A 215 -0.30 -5.03 18.51
C ASN A 215 -0.52 -6.39 19.18
N ALA A 216 0.50 -7.25 19.21
CA ALA A 216 0.44 -8.56 19.84
C ALA A 216 0.17 -8.47 21.36
N ILE A 217 0.59 -7.39 22.03
CA ILE A 217 0.28 -7.13 23.44
C ILE A 217 -1.16 -6.60 23.58
N LYS A 218 -1.54 -5.55 22.82
CA LYS A 218 -2.85 -4.89 22.94
C LYS A 218 -4.03 -5.78 22.62
N TYR A 219 -3.86 -6.71 21.67
CA TYR A 219 -4.90 -7.65 21.26
C TYR A 219 -4.75 -9.04 21.90
N ASN A 220 -3.94 -9.14 22.96
CA ASN A 220 -3.78 -10.39 23.70
C ASN A 220 -4.94 -10.64 24.67
N VAL A 221 -4.91 -11.82 25.25
CA VAL A 221 -5.78 -12.18 26.37
C VAL A 221 -5.01 -12.06 27.70
N PRO A 222 -5.68 -11.82 28.84
CA PRO A 222 -5.02 -11.82 30.15
C PRO A 222 -4.24 -13.10 30.39
N ASN A 223 -3.05 -12.98 30.99
CA ASN A 223 -2.10 -14.08 31.16
C ASN A 223 -1.56 -14.72 29.88
N GLY A 224 -1.76 -14.05 28.73
CA GLY A 224 -1.24 -14.48 27.44
C GLY A 224 0.27 -14.29 27.28
N SER A 225 0.76 -14.58 26.09
CA SER A 225 2.17 -14.42 25.76
C SER A 225 2.38 -13.89 24.36
N VAL A 226 3.49 -13.18 24.17
CA VAL A 226 4.04 -12.78 22.87
C VAL A 226 5.44 -13.33 22.77
N THR A 227 5.73 -14.02 21.68
CA THR A 227 7.05 -14.55 21.37
C THR A 227 7.59 -13.89 20.12
N LEU A 228 8.74 -13.23 20.25
CA LEU A 228 9.53 -12.71 19.13
C LEU A 228 10.67 -13.68 18.86
N SER A 229 10.68 -14.30 17.69
CA SER A 229 11.75 -15.17 17.24
C SER A 229 12.44 -14.61 16.01
N LEU A 230 13.78 -14.71 15.97
CA LEU A 230 14.63 -14.25 14.88
C LEU A 230 15.52 -15.38 14.42
N LYS A 231 15.52 -15.67 13.13
CA LYS A 231 16.32 -16.73 12.50
C LYS A 231 16.96 -16.24 11.22
N GLY A 232 18.21 -16.63 11.01
CA GLY A 232 18.94 -16.40 9.76
C GLY A 232 19.06 -17.69 8.96
N THR A 233 18.88 -17.59 7.64
CA THR A 233 19.27 -18.61 6.65
C THR A 233 20.40 -18.05 5.79
N ASP A 234 20.92 -18.85 4.86
CA ASP A 234 21.97 -18.37 3.93
C ASP A 234 21.48 -17.20 3.06
N ASP A 235 20.19 -17.21 2.67
CA ASP A 235 19.62 -16.24 1.71
C ASP A 235 18.70 -15.19 2.37
N SER A 236 18.27 -15.39 3.61
CA SER A 236 17.27 -14.52 4.23
C SER A 236 17.39 -14.43 5.74
N VAL A 237 16.87 -13.34 6.27
CA VAL A 237 16.63 -13.13 7.70
C VAL A 237 15.13 -13.08 7.93
N GLN A 238 14.65 -13.91 8.84
CA GLN A 238 13.23 -13.98 9.17
C GLN A 238 13.03 -13.71 10.64
N PHE A 239 12.10 -12.81 10.97
CA PHE A 239 11.59 -12.73 12.33
C PHE A 239 10.09 -12.96 12.36
N THR A 240 9.65 -13.52 13.49
CA THR A 240 8.26 -13.92 13.70
C THR A 240 7.78 -13.35 15.02
N VAL A 241 6.64 -12.66 15.00
CA VAL A 241 5.91 -12.25 16.20
C VAL A 241 4.67 -13.14 16.31
N ALA A 242 4.63 -13.97 17.35
CA ALA A 242 3.53 -14.88 17.62
C ALA A 242 2.88 -14.53 18.96
N ASP A 243 1.56 -14.31 18.95
CA ASP A 243 0.75 -14.01 20.13
C ASP A 243 -0.25 -15.13 20.44
N THR A 244 -0.77 -15.12 21.66
CA THR A 244 -1.86 -16.01 22.12
C THR A 244 -3.19 -15.25 22.27
N GLY A 245 -3.34 -14.14 21.56
CA GLY A 245 -4.46 -13.23 21.64
C GLY A 245 -5.74 -13.72 20.95
N ILE A 246 -6.59 -12.77 20.61
CA ILE A 246 -7.90 -13.05 19.99
C ILE A 246 -7.80 -13.66 18.59
N GLY A 247 -6.63 -13.52 17.92
CA GLY A 247 -6.44 -13.93 16.54
C GLY A 247 -7.05 -12.97 15.52
N ILE A 248 -6.80 -13.28 14.25
CA ILE A 248 -7.32 -12.53 13.10
C ILE A 248 -8.16 -13.49 12.26
N PRO A 249 -9.43 -13.17 11.92
CA PRO A 249 -10.23 -13.98 11.02
C PRO A 249 -9.54 -14.14 9.65
N GLU A 250 -9.64 -15.33 9.07
CA GLU A 250 -8.93 -15.65 7.82
C GLU A 250 -9.36 -14.73 6.65
N GLU A 251 -10.64 -14.36 6.60
CA GLU A 251 -11.22 -13.42 5.64
C GLU A 251 -10.66 -12.00 5.73
N GLU A 252 -10.08 -11.62 6.89
CA GLU A 252 -9.57 -10.28 7.15
C GLU A 252 -8.05 -10.15 6.92
N THR A 253 -7.36 -11.25 6.72
CA THR A 253 -5.89 -11.28 6.60
C THR A 253 -5.33 -10.40 5.47
N TYR A 254 -6.09 -10.19 4.41
CA TYR A 254 -5.71 -9.28 3.31
C TYR A 254 -5.98 -7.82 3.64
N ASN A 255 -6.99 -7.55 4.46
CA ASN A 255 -7.47 -6.19 4.73
C ASN A 255 -6.68 -5.50 5.83
N ILE A 256 -6.08 -6.26 6.78
CA ILE A 256 -5.41 -5.71 7.97
C ILE A 256 -4.22 -4.79 7.67
N PHE A 257 -3.63 -4.88 6.49
CA PHE A 257 -2.54 -4.02 6.03
C PHE A 257 -3.04 -2.73 5.36
N SER A 258 -4.35 -2.59 5.15
CA SER A 258 -4.94 -1.37 4.59
C SER A 258 -4.92 -0.25 5.63
N ARG A 259 -4.61 0.97 5.20
CA ARG A 259 -4.54 2.17 6.06
C ARG A 259 -5.90 2.38 6.75
N PHE A 260 -5.91 2.65 8.07
CA PHE A 260 -7.08 2.84 8.94
C PHE A 260 -8.01 1.64 9.05
N TYR A 261 -7.62 0.47 8.53
CA TYR A 261 -8.44 -0.72 8.63
C TYR A 261 -8.43 -1.29 10.05
N ARG A 262 -9.57 -1.79 10.49
CA ARG A 262 -9.78 -2.36 11.83
C ARG A 262 -10.86 -3.43 11.74
N VAL A 263 -10.56 -4.64 12.22
CA VAL A 263 -11.50 -5.77 12.25
C VAL A 263 -12.71 -5.45 13.14
N ASP A 264 -12.46 -4.83 14.32
CA ASP A 264 -13.49 -4.36 15.24
C ASP A 264 -13.24 -2.89 15.63
N LYS A 265 -14.11 -2.00 15.12
CA LYS A 265 -13.99 -0.55 15.35
C LYS A 265 -14.22 -0.13 16.80
N ALA A 266 -15.11 -0.83 17.53
CA ALA A 266 -15.47 -0.47 18.90
C ALA A 266 -14.33 -0.86 19.86
N ARG A 267 -13.94 -2.11 19.88
CA ARG A 267 -12.88 -2.66 20.73
C ARG A 267 -11.50 -2.02 20.48
N SER A 268 -11.21 -1.72 19.21
CA SER A 268 -9.94 -1.09 18.86
C SER A 268 -9.86 0.38 19.27
N ARG A 269 -10.99 1.11 19.47
CA ARG A 269 -10.98 2.46 20.03
C ARG A 269 -10.58 2.45 21.50
N GLU A 270 -11.08 1.50 22.27
CA GLU A 270 -10.71 1.31 23.68
C GLU A 270 -9.22 0.95 23.81
N ALA A 271 -8.69 0.15 22.89
CA ALA A 271 -7.26 -0.19 22.85
C ALA A 271 -6.36 0.94 22.27
N GLY A 272 -6.91 2.11 21.90
CA GLY A 272 -6.16 3.26 21.40
C GLY A 272 -5.51 3.06 20.02
N GLY A 273 -5.95 2.07 19.23
CA GLY A 273 -5.39 1.78 17.91
C GLY A 273 -5.86 2.78 16.85
N SER A 274 -4.95 3.34 16.04
CA SER A 274 -5.26 4.23 14.91
C SER A 274 -5.58 3.47 13.61
N GLY A 275 -5.30 2.17 13.51
CA GLY A 275 -5.39 1.38 12.27
C GLY A 275 -4.26 1.69 11.26
N LEU A 276 -3.20 2.39 11.69
CA LEU A 276 -2.06 2.76 10.85
C LEU A 276 -0.83 1.87 11.07
N GLY A 277 -0.71 1.21 12.23
CA GLY A 277 0.51 0.47 12.59
C GLY A 277 0.86 -0.65 11.60
N LEU A 278 -0.11 -1.48 11.19
CA LEU A 278 0.16 -2.57 10.25
C LEU A 278 0.39 -2.10 8.82
N SER A 279 -0.19 -0.98 8.39
CA SER A 279 0.13 -0.38 7.08
C SER A 279 1.53 0.21 7.06
N ILE A 280 1.98 0.86 8.13
CA ILE A 280 3.37 1.32 8.28
C ILE A 280 4.33 0.14 8.19
N VAL A 281 4.04 -0.95 8.92
CA VAL A 281 4.84 -2.18 8.85
C VAL A 281 4.93 -2.72 7.42
N HIS A 282 3.81 -2.82 6.72
CA HIS A 282 3.76 -3.34 5.36
C HIS A 282 4.56 -2.47 4.38
N ASP A 283 4.40 -1.14 4.45
CA ASP A 283 5.07 -0.20 3.57
C ASP A 283 6.58 -0.18 3.86
N ALA A 284 6.99 -0.18 5.14
CA ALA A 284 8.40 -0.26 5.54
C ALA A 284 9.06 -1.59 5.11
N VAL A 285 8.39 -2.73 5.31
CA VAL A 285 8.91 -4.04 4.87
C VAL A 285 9.13 -4.05 3.37
N LYS A 286 8.19 -3.51 2.58
CA LYS A 286 8.31 -3.42 1.12
C LYS A 286 9.40 -2.47 0.66
N ALA A 287 9.56 -1.33 1.31
CA ALA A 287 10.60 -0.34 0.99
C ALA A 287 12.01 -0.94 1.08
N HIS A 288 12.21 -1.91 1.98
CA HIS A 288 13.48 -2.63 2.15
C HIS A 288 13.51 -4.01 1.44
N GLY A 289 12.65 -4.25 0.45
CA GLY A 289 12.65 -5.47 -0.37
C GLY A 289 12.22 -6.74 0.38
N GLY A 290 11.61 -6.59 1.56
CA GLY A 290 11.10 -7.69 2.36
C GLY A 290 9.67 -8.13 1.99
N SER A 291 9.19 -9.14 2.70
CA SER A 291 7.83 -9.63 2.64
C SER A 291 7.27 -9.87 4.03
N ILE A 292 5.95 -9.67 4.19
CA ILE A 292 5.22 -9.95 5.42
C ILE A 292 4.06 -10.88 5.13
N ALA A 293 3.88 -11.88 5.99
CA ALA A 293 2.75 -12.79 5.97
C ALA A 293 2.11 -12.86 7.35
N VAL A 294 0.81 -13.15 7.39
CA VAL A 294 0.06 -13.36 8.62
C VAL A 294 -0.63 -14.70 8.58
N GLY A 295 -0.69 -15.37 9.70
CA GLY A 295 -1.38 -16.64 9.88
C GLY A 295 -1.87 -16.82 11.31
N GLN A 296 -2.56 -17.92 11.53
CA GLN A 296 -3.04 -18.29 12.86
C GLN A 296 -1.90 -18.87 13.70
N ASN A 297 -1.85 -18.53 14.99
CA ASN A 297 -1.06 -19.21 15.98
C ASN A 297 -1.93 -20.26 16.69
N LYS A 298 -1.42 -21.49 16.87
CA LYS A 298 -2.18 -22.57 17.52
C LYS A 298 -1.81 -22.66 19.01
N PRO A 299 -2.76 -22.89 19.92
CA PRO A 299 -4.20 -23.16 19.66
C PRO A 299 -5.04 -21.91 19.36
N GLN A 300 -4.56 -20.70 19.70
CA GLN A 300 -5.24 -19.42 19.52
C GLN A 300 -4.21 -18.30 19.39
N GLY A 301 -4.53 -17.25 18.60
CA GLY A 301 -3.71 -16.06 18.40
C GLY A 301 -3.30 -15.85 16.96
N SER A 302 -2.43 -14.88 16.75
CA SER A 302 -1.91 -14.51 15.43
C SER A 302 -0.40 -14.74 15.35
N ARG A 303 0.08 -14.93 14.13
CA ARG A 303 1.50 -15.04 13.82
C ARG A 303 1.83 -14.19 12.63
N PHE A 304 2.66 -13.19 12.83
CA PHE A 304 3.24 -12.37 11.76
C PHE A 304 4.64 -12.87 11.45
N ILE A 305 4.92 -13.08 10.18
CA ILE A 305 6.21 -13.55 9.66
C ILE A 305 6.73 -12.49 8.72
N VAL A 306 7.87 -11.91 9.03
CA VAL A 306 8.56 -10.92 8.18
C VAL A 306 9.87 -11.51 7.71
N THR A 307 10.14 -11.40 6.42
CA THR A 307 11.33 -11.95 5.78
C THR A 307 12.00 -10.87 4.95
N PHE A 308 13.31 -10.69 5.16
CA PHE A 308 14.16 -9.82 4.37
C PHE A 308 15.23 -10.63 3.66
N PRO A 309 15.69 -10.21 2.46
CA PRO A 309 16.87 -10.79 1.85
C PRO A 309 18.10 -10.53 2.73
N ARG A 310 19.01 -11.50 2.79
CA ARG A 310 20.30 -11.32 3.47
C ARG A 310 21.21 -10.49 2.56
N PRO A 311 21.89 -9.46 3.08
CA PRO A 311 22.81 -8.69 2.27
C PRO A 311 23.99 -9.55 1.80
N THR A 312 24.47 -9.27 0.60
CA THR A 312 25.70 -9.88 0.06
C THR A 312 26.92 -9.38 0.79
N SER A 313 28.04 -10.12 0.73
CA SER A 313 29.31 -9.71 1.36
C SER A 313 29.84 -8.37 0.83
N GLU A 314 29.46 -7.98 -0.40
CA GLU A 314 29.81 -6.69 -0.99
C GLU A 314 29.03 -5.52 -0.37
N GLU A 315 27.79 -5.75 0.06
CA GLU A 315 26.92 -4.74 0.66
C GLU A 315 27.21 -4.51 2.15
N THR A 316 27.73 -5.51 2.84
CA THR A 316 28.10 -5.41 4.27
C THR A 316 29.49 -4.82 4.50
N GLY A 317 30.32 -4.69 3.46
CA GLY A 317 31.67 -4.13 3.57
C GLY A 317 32.63 -5.00 4.39
N ILE A 318 32.34 -6.30 4.56
CA ILE A 318 33.13 -7.28 5.28
C ILE A 318 33.69 -8.33 4.31
#